data_754df050947f943262f2c9c4207f8dbc
#
_entry.id   754df050947f943262f2c9c4207f8dbc
#
_cell.length_a   1.000
_cell.length_b   1.000
_cell.length_c   1.000
_cell.angle_alpha   90.00
_cell.angle_beta   90.00
_cell.angle_gamma   90.00
#
_symmetry.space_group_name_H-M   'P 1'
#
loop_
_entity.id
_entity.type
_entity.pdbx_description
1 polymer ?
#
loop_
_entity_poly.entity_id
_entity_poly.type
_entity_poly.pdbx_seq_one_letter_code
_entity_poly.pdbx_strand_id
1 'polypeptide(L)'
;QMCIRESNSIRTNIQFSGRDLKVITLTSAQPGEGKSTTSVNLAISFARAGFRTLLIDADTRNSVMSGTFKSNERYQGLTSFLSGNAELSDVICDTSIDNLMIIPAGQVPPNPTSLIQNDNFKAMVETVRGLYDYVIIDTPPLGLVIDAAILAHHSDASLLVVKAGADKRRTVTKLKEQLEQSGSVFLGVILNKYDIHLDKYGSYGSYGGYGSYGNYGKSDEKSKNGRGKRKK
;
A
#
# COMPACT_ATOMS: atom_id res chain seq x y z
N GLN A 1 9.25 -4.10 -9.08
CA GLN A 1 8.31 -3.00 -8.88
C GLN A 1 6.91 -3.58 -8.77
N MET A 2 6.23 -3.40 -7.63
CA MET A 2 4.88 -3.93 -7.41
C MET A 2 3.93 -3.40 -8.49
N CYS A 3 3.23 -4.29 -9.17
CA CYS A 3 2.31 -3.89 -10.24
C CYS A 3 0.90 -3.64 -9.69
N ILE A 4 0.04 -2.96 -10.48
CA ILE A 4 -1.36 -2.68 -10.12
C ILE A 4 -2.13 -3.98 -9.78
N ARG A 5 -1.82 -5.08 -10.45
CA ARG A 5 -2.47 -6.38 -10.22
C ARG A 5 -2.22 -6.90 -8.79
N GLU A 6 -1.00 -6.76 -8.30
CA GLU A 6 -0.62 -7.17 -6.93
C GLU A 6 -1.30 -6.28 -5.89
N SER A 7 -1.38 -4.96 -6.15
CA SER A 7 -2.10 -4.03 -5.28
C SER A 7 -3.60 -4.33 -5.20
N ASN A 8 -4.22 -4.77 -6.29
CA ASN A 8 -5.61 -5.21 -6.30
C ASN A 8 -5.82 -6.46 -5.43
N SER A 9 -4.87 -7.41 -5.44
CA SER A 9 -4.92 -8.58 -4.57
C SER A 9 -4.82 -8.20 -3.09
N ILE A 10 -3.91 -7.27 -2.73
CA ILE A 10 -3.78 -6.77 -1.36
C ILE A 10 -5.08 -6.07 -0.93
N ARG A 11 -5.63 -5.16 -1.75
CA ARG A 11 -6.92 -4.51 -1.48
C ARG A 11 -8.02 -5.53 -1.22
N THR A 12 -8.16 -6.53 -2.08
CA THR A 12 -9.19 -7.57 -1.95
C THR A 12 -9.02 -8.36 -0.64
N ASN A 13 -7.79 -8.69 -0.25
CA ASN A 13 -7.52 -9.38 1.01
C ASN A 13 -7.90 -8.51 2.22
N ILE A 14 -7.64 -7.19 2.17
CA ILE A 14 -8.06 -6.24 3.21
C ILE A 14 -9.58 -6.23 3.33
N GLN A 15 -10.29 -6.10 2.22
CA GLN A 15 -11.76 -6.11 2.19
C GLN A 15 -12.36 -7.41 2.72
N PHE A 16 -11.73 -8.54 2.45
CA PHE A 16 -12.17 -9.86 2.92
C PHE A 16 -11.71 -10.22 4.34
N SER A 17 -10.99 -9.35 5.02
CA SER A 17 -10.58 -9.60 6.41
C SER A 17 -11.76 -9.71 7.39
N GLY A 18 -13.00 -9.40 6.94
CA GLY A 18 -14.22 -9.45 7.73
C GLY A 18 -14.32 -8.38 8.82
N ARG A 19 -13.48 -7.34 8.74
CA ARG A 19 -13.41 -6.23 9.70
C ARG A 19 -13.70 -4.92 9.00
N ASP A 20 -14.30 -3.98 9.71
CA ASP A 20 -14.48 -2.59 9.23
C ASP A 20 -13.18 -1.82 9.40
N LEU A 21 -12.22 -2.06 8.49
CA LEU A 21 -10.89 -1.46 8.49
C LEU A 21 -10.86 -0.29 7.51
N LYS A 22 -10.81 0.92 8.01
CA LYS A 22 -10.76 2.14 7.19
C LYS A 22 -9.38 2.77 7.15
N VAL A 23 -8.71 2.87 8.29
CA VAL A 23 -7.41 3.51 8.43
C VAL A 23 -6.32 2.45 8.48
N ILE A 24 -5.44 2.44 7.49
CA ILE A 24 -4.43 1.41 7.29
C ILE A 24 -3.05 2.05 7.22
N THR A 25 -2.18 1.69 8.16
CA THR A 25 -0.79 2.16 8.18
C THR A 25 0.13 1.18 7.47
N LEU A 26 1.00 1.70 6.61
CA LEU A 26 2.09 0.94 5.99
C LEU A 26 3.44 1.43 6.52
N THR A 27 4.26 0.46 6.93
CA THR A 27 5.65 0.70 7.33
C THR A 27 6.59 -0.32 6.72
N SER A 28 7.89 -0.18 6.95
CA SER A 28 8.90 -1.14 6.50
C SER A 28 9.98 -1.37 7.56
N ALA A 29 10.81 -2.39 7.38
CA ALA A 29 11.96 -2.62 8.24
C ALA A 29 13.06 -1.60 7.98
N GLN A 30 13.35 -1.33 6.71
CA GLN A 30 14.44 -0.46 6.27
C GLN A 30 13.99 0.54 5.19
N PRO A 31 14.74 1.62 4.98
CA PRO A 31 14.54 2.51 3.84
C PRO A 31 14.71 1.76 2.51
N GLY A 32 14.01 2.20 1.48
CA GLY A 32 14.18 1.65 0.13
C GLY A 32 13.54 0.28 -0.11
N GLU A 33 12.75 -0.27 0.82
CA GLU A 33 12.03 -1.53 0.63
C GLU A 33 10.78 -1.41 -0.26
N GLY A 34 10.41 -0.17 -0.61
CA GLY A 34 9.29 0.12 -1.51
C GLY A 34 7.97 0.39 -0.79
N LYS A 35 8.02 0.72 0.50
CA LYS A 35 6.88 1.09 1.34
C LYS A 35 6.01 2.16 0.66
N SER A 36 6.56 3.34 0.37
CA SER A 36 5.80 4.46 -0.21
C SER A 36 5.22 4.13 -1.59
N THR A 37 5.97 3.39 -2.42
CA THR A 37 5.43 2.88 -3.70
C THR A 37 4.24 1.94 -3.47
N THR A 38 4.32 1.10 -2.45
CA THR A 38 3.23 0.19 -2.07
C THR A 38 2.02 0.96 -1.56
N SER A 39 2.23 1.98 -0.70
CA SER A 39 1.18 2.85 -0.16
C SER A 39 0.44 3.59 -1.27
N VAL A 40 1.16 4.21 -2.20
CA VAL A 40 0.59 4.91 -3.37
C VAL A 40 -0.21 3.93 -4.24
N ASN A 41 0.36 2.78 -4.60
CA ASN A 41 -0.32 1.81 -5.47
C ASN A 41 -1.56 1.20 -4.80
N LEU A 42 -1.52 0.99 -3.48
CA LEU A 42 -2.68 0.52 -2.73
C LEU A 42 -3.79 1.57 -2.68
N ALA A 43 -3.46 2.83 -2.43
CA ALA A 43 -4.40 3.94 -2.46
C ALA A 43 -5.05 4.09 -3.85
N ILE A 44 -4.25 4.02 -4.93
CA ILE A 44 -4.75 4.02 -6.31
C ILE A 44 -5.69 2.82 -6.56
N SER A 45 -5.37 1.65 -6.03
CA SER A 45 -6.20 0.45 -6.19
C SER A 45 -7.58 0.62 -5.53
N PHE A 46 -7.65 1.21 -4.33
CA PHE A 46 -8.92 1.52 -3.68
C PHE A 46 -9.71 2.59 -4.45
N ALA A 47 -9.07 3.69 -4.85
CA ALA A 47 -9.70 4.78 -5.59
C ALA A 47 -10.29 4.31 -6.93
N ARG A 48 -9.55 3.50 -7.69
CA ARG A 48 -10.03 2.90 -8.96
C ARG A 48 -11.16 1.89 -8.78
N ALA A 49 -11.30 1.33 -7.58
CA ALA A 49 -12.43 0.49 -7.24
C ALA A 49 -13.68 1.30 -6.80
N GLY A 50 -13.62 2.64 -6.87
CA GLY A 50 -14.73 3.54 -6.59
C GLY A 50 -14.81 4.02 -5.14
N PHE A 51 -13.81 3.69 -4.29
CA PHE A 51 -13.79 4.14 -2.90
C PHE A 51 -13.14 5.51 -2.77
N ARG A 52 -13.77 6.42 -2.01
CA ARG A 52 -13.15 7.70 -1.63
C ARG A 52 -11.95 7.40 -0.75
N THR A 53 -10.77 7.67 -1.26
CA THR A 53 -9.50 7.27 -0.64
C THR A 53 -8.63 8.48 -0.33
N LEU A 54 -8.08 8.54 0.86
CA LEU A 54 -7.08 9.52 1.26
C LEU A 54 -5.74 8.81 1.47
N LEU A 55 -4.69 9.35 0.85
CA LEU A 55 -3.31 8.95 1.11
C LEU A 55 -2.65 10.03 1.98
N ILE A 56 -2.10 9.65 3.12
CA ILE A 56 -1.37 10.54 4.03
C ILE A 56 0.10 10.15 4.00
N ASP A 57 0.95 11.09 3.56
CA ASP A 57 2.40 10.95 3.68
C ASP A 57 2.84 11.42 5.07
N ALA A 58 3.00 10.47 5.98
CA ALA A 58 3.43 10.70 7.35
C ALA A 58 4.93 10.41 7.57
N ASP A 59 5.71 10.17 6.50
CA ASP A 59 7.17 10.15 6.57
C ASP A 59 7.72 11.59 6.55
N THR A 60 7.50 12.30 7.64
CA THR A 60 7.91 13.71 7.82
C THR A 60 9.42 13.89 7.92
N ARG A 61 10.19 12.79 7.95
CA ARG A 61 11.66 12.81 8.02
C ARG A 61 12.30 12.76 6.65
N ASN A 62 11.76 11.91 5.77
CA ASN A 62 12.33 11.65 4.46
C ASN A 62 11.24 11.27 3.44
N SER A 63 10.29 12.19 3.21
CA SER A 63 9.24 12.00 2.23
C SER A 63 9.83 11.82 0.82
N VAL A 64 9.48 10.69 0.19
CA VAL A 64 9.77 10.47 -1.24
C VAL A 64 8.62 10.92 -2.14
N MET A 65 7.44 11.18 -1.58
CA MET A 65 6.26 11.63 -2.32
C MET A 65 6.34 13.11 -2.68
N SER A 66 7.01 13.93 -1.85
CA SER A 66 7.18 15.38 -2.08
C SER A 66 7.88 15.69 -3.41
N GLY A 67 8.73 14.78 -3.92
CA GLY A 67 9.35 14.92 -5.23
C GLY A 67 8.46 14.56 -6.41
N THR A 68 7.38 13.83 -6.17
CA THR A 68 6.44 13.36 -7.21
C THR A 68 5.37 14.40 -7.51
N PHE A 69 4.98 15.17 -6.51
CA PHE A 69 4.01 16.26 -6.62
C PHE A 69 4.74 17.59 -6.79
N LYS A 70 5.41 17.78 -7.93
CA LYS A 70 6.09 19.02 -8.29
C LYS A 70 5.07 20.14 -8.47
N SER A 71 4.89 20.99 -7.48
CA SER A 71 4.42 22.33 -7.70
C SER A 71 5.47 23.33 -7.20
N ASN A 72 5.57 24.45 -7.88
CA ASN A 72 6.51 25.54 -7.57
C ASN A 72 6.10 26.38 -6.35
N GLU A 73 5.05 25.98 -5.63
CA GLU A 73 4.56 26.65 -4.45
C GLU A 73 4.93 25.89 -3.18
N ARG A 74 5.16 26.59 -2.08
CA ARG A 74 5.38 26.00 -0.76
C ARG A 74 4.10 25.31 -0.33
N TYR A 75 4.01 23.99 -0.57
CA TYR A 75 2.85 23.24 -0.11
C TYR A 75 2.79 23.24 1.40
N GLN A 76 1.64 23.64 1.89
CA GLN A 76 1.22 23.28 3.22
C GLN A 76 0.94 21.75 3.20
N GLY A 77 1.42 21.03 4.21
CA GLY A 77 1.26 19.59 4.31
C GLY A 77 0.96 19.19 5.75
N LEU A 78 1.05 17.90 6.01
CA LEU A 78 0.77 17.32 7.32
C LEU A 78 1.46 18.07 8.45
N THR A 79 2.74 18.42 8.30
CA THR A 79 3.51 19.14 9.32
C THR A 79 2.96 20.54 9.59
N SER A 80 2.43 21.25 8.59
CA SER A 80 1.80 22.57 8.77
C SER A 80 0.51 22.45 9.58
N PHE A 81 -0.33 21.46 9.25
CA PHE A 81 -1.56 21.20 10.02
C PHE A 81 -1.25 20.79 11.47
N LEU A 82 -0.33 19.84 11.68
CA LEU A 82 0.01 19.36 13.02
C LEU A 82 0.62 20.46 13.91
N SER A 83 1.29 21.44 13.29
CA SER A 83 1.85 22.61 13.98
C SER A 83 0.83 23.73 14.22
N GLY A 84 -0.44 23.57 13.78
CA GLY A 84 -1.49 24.59 13.88
C GLY A 84 -1.31 25.79 12.93
N ASN A 85 -0.50 25.62 11.87
CA ASN A 85 -0.23 26.69 10.88
C ASN A 85 -1.12 26.57 9.63
N ALA A 86 -1.99 25.57 9.55
CA ALA A 86 -2.92 25.36 8.47
C ALA A 86 -4.16 24.59 8.95
N GLU A 87 -5.29 24.82 8.31
CA GLU A 87 -6.50 24.02 8.51
C GLU A 87 -6.39 22.69 7.74
N LEU A 88 -7.21 21.71 8.11
CA LEU A 88 -7.21 20.40 7.46
C LEU A 88 -7.55 20.49 5.96
N SER A 89 -8.47 21.39 5.60
CA SER A 89 -8.85 21.67 4.21
C SER A 89 -7.71 22.21 3.34
N ASP A 90 -6.75 22.91 3.96
CA ASP A 90 -5.65 23.56 3.24
C ASP A 90 -4.54 22.58 2.87
N VAL A 91 -4.50 21.43 3.55
CA VAL A 91 -3.46 20.41 3.37
C VAL A 91 -3.93 19.18 2.57
N ILE A 92 -5.25 19.06 2.34
CA ILE A 92 -5.80 18.00 1.47
C ILE A 92 -5.71 18.48 0.02
N CYS A 93 -4.97 17.74 -0.79
CA CYS A 93 -4.74 18.07 -2.20
C CYS A 93 -5.44 17.08 -3.11
N ASP A 94 -6.01 17.60 -4.20
CA ASP A 94 -6.52 16.78 -5.30
C ASP A 94 -5.39 16.07 -6.04
N THR A 95 -5.71 14.92 -6.59
CA THR A 95 -4.81 14.19 -7.49
C THR A 95 -5.44 14.06 -8.88
N SER A 96 -4.65 13.65 -9.88
CA SER A 96 -5.15 13.34 -11.21
C SER A 96 -5.93 12.01 -11.30
N ILE A 97 -6.15 11.35 -10.17
CA ILE A 97 -6.83 10.07 -10.08
C ILE A 97 -8.17 10.29 -9.37
N ASP A 98 -9.25 9.94 -10.04
CA ASP A 98 -10.59 10.05 -9.48
C ASP A 98 -10.68 9.30 -8.13
N ASN A 99 -11.39 9.89 -7.17
CA ASN A 99 -11.58 9.37 -5.82
C ASN A 99 -10.30 9.28 -4.96
N LEU A 100 -9.16 9.84 -5.39
CA LEU A 100 -7.93 9.85 -4.61
C LEU A 100 -7.53 11.28 -4.25
N MET A 101 -7.44 11.54 -2.94
CA MET A 101 -6.87 12.75 -2.35
C MET A 101 -5.57 12.41 -1.64
N ILE A 102 -4.72 13.42 -1.42
CA ILE A 102 -3.45 13.25 -0.70
C ILE A 102 -3.24 14.38 0.30
N ILE A 103 -2.67 14.03 1.48
CA ILE A 103 -2.01 14.97 2.38
C ILE A 103 -0.51 14.73 2.25
N PRO A 104 0.26 15.65 1.63
CA PRO A 104 1.72 15.53 1.56
C PRO A 104 2.35 15.77 2.93
N ALA A 105 3.56 15.27 3.16
CA ALA A 105 4.25 15.41 4.44
C ALA A 105 4.49 16.87 4.87
N GLY A 106 4.74 17.76 3.92
CA GLY A 106 5.10 19.13 4.18
C GLY A 106 6.60 19.31 4.47
N GLN A 107 6.96 20.39 5.17
CA GLN A 107 8.36 20.68 5.51
C GLN A 107 8.83 19.78 6.65
N VAL A 108 10.11 19.38 6.61
CA VAL A 108 10.71 18.57 7.67
C VAL A 108 10.75 19.37 8.98
N PRO A 109 10.08 18.93 10.03
CA PRO A 109 10.05 19.66 11.30
C PRO A 109 11.31 19.35 12.11
N PRO A 110 11.71 20.22 13.06
CA PRO A 110 12.85 19.99 13.92
C PRO A 110 12.65 18.76 14.84
N ASN A 111 11.42 18.50 15.29
CA ASN A 111 11.05 17.40 16.18
C ASN A 111 9.89 16.59 15.62
N PRO A 112 10.12 15.68 14.63
CA PRO A 112 9.06 14.92 13.98
C PRO A 112 8.21 14.08 14.93
N THR A 113 8.84 13.35 15.85
CA THR A 113 8.13 12.45 16.79
C THR A 113 7.16 13.23 17.69
N SER A 114 7.59 14.34 18.27
CA SER A 114 6.72 15.16 19.13
C SER A 114 5.52 15.73 18.36
N LEU A 115 5.71 16.02 17.07
CA LEU A 115 4.66 16.56 16.23
C LEU A 115 3.56 15.52 15.94
N ILE A 116 3.93 14.26 15.65
CA ILE A 116 2.97 13.18 15.39
C ILE A 116 2.30 12.64 16.67
N GLN A 117 2.89 12.88 17.85
CA GLN A 117 2.30 12.56 19.14
C GLN A 117 1.27 13.58 19.63
N ASN A 118 1.11 14.70 18.92
CA ASN A 118 0.16 15.75 19.26
C ASN A 118 -1.29 15.24 19.06
N ASP A 119 -2.20 15.72 19.90
CA ASP A 119 -3.65 15.45 19.80
C ASP A 119 -4.23 15.84 18.43
N ASN A 120 -3.62 16.78 17.72
CA ASN A 120 -4.02 17.16 16.36
C ASN A 120 -3.97 15.98 15.37
N PHE A 121 -2.98 15.08 15.49
CA PHE A 121 -2.93 13.90 14.62
C PHE A 121 -4.12 12.96 14.87
N LYS A 122 -4.43 12.69 16.14
CA LYS A 122 -5.60 11.89 16.52
C LYS A 122 -6.90 12.50 16.00
N ALA A 123 -7.12 13.79 16.25
CA ALA A 123 -8.31 14.52 15.80
C ALA A 123 -8.45 14.49 14.26
N MET A 124 -7.33 14.64 13.54
CA MET A 124 -7.30 14.52 12.08
C MET A 124 -7.74 13.12 11.63
N VAL A 125 -7.18 12.06 12.21
CA VAL A 125 -7.53 10.68 11.83
C VAL A 125 -9.00 10.41 12.08
N GLU A 126 -9.57 10.84 13.20
CA GLU A 126 -10.99 10.71 13.51
C GLU A 126 -11.87 11.45 12.48
N THR A 127 -11.45 12.66 12.10
CA THR A 127 -12.16 13.47 11.10
C THR A 127 -12.15 12.79 9.73
N VAL A 128 -10.97 12.41 9.22
CA VAL A 128 -10.84 11.83 7.87
C VAL A 128 -11.44 10.42 7.79
N ARG A 129 -11.49 9.68 8.89
CA ARG A 129 -12.22 8.40 8.98
C ARG A 129 -13.71 8.55 8.66
N GLY A 130 -14.31 9.68 9.02
CA GLY A 130 -15.71 9.99 8.71
C GLY A 130 -15.95 10.43 7.27
N LEU A 131 -14.93 11.00 6.61
CA LEU A 131 -15.03 11.59 5.28
C LEU A 131 -14.67 10.64 4.16
N TYR A 132 -13.78 9.68 4.40
CA TYR A 132 -13.25 8.73 3.42
C TYR A 132 -13.67 7.29 3.72
N ASP A 133 -13.72 6.48 2.66
CA ASP A 133 -13.99 5.05 2.79
C ASP A 133 -12.73 4.30 3.21
N TYR A 134 -11.56 4.77 2.72
CA TYR A 134 -10.24 4.27 3.13
C TYR A 134 -9.23 5.41 3.31
N VAL A 135 -8.40 5.28 4.33
CA VAL A 135 -7.26 6.17 4.61
C VAL A 135 -6.00 5.32 4.67
N ILE A 136 -5.05 5.60 3.79
CA ILE A 136 -3.76 4.92 3.74
C ILE A 136 -2.69 5.85 4.30
N ILE A 137 -1.98 5.42 5.35
CA ILE A 137 -0.94 6.21 6.00
C ILE A 137 0.42 5.61 5.66
N ASP A 138 1.23 6.34 4.89
CA ASP A 138 2.63 6.00 4.63
C ASP A 138 3.50 6.55 5.74
N THR A 139 4.33 5.72 6.38
CA THR A 139 5.09 6.09 7.58
C THR A 139 6.60 5.90 7.37
N PRO A 140 7.47 6.48 8.21
CA PRO A 140 8.88 6.13 8.17
C PRO A 140 9.12 4.65 8.51
N PRO A 141 10.31 4.08 8.18
CA PRO A 141 10.64 2.70 8.50
C PRO A 141 10.65 2.44 10.01
N LEU A 142 9.84 1.50 10.49
CA LEU A 142 9.74 1.12 11.91
C LEU A 142 11.06 0.56 12.47
N GLY A 143 11.87 -0.05 11.62
CA GLY A 143 13.17 -0.55 12.02
C GLY A 143 14.19 0.54 12.40
N LEU A 144 13.92 1.80 12.04
CA LEU A 144 14.78 2.95 12.35
C LEU A 144 14.20 3.86 13.43
N VAL A 145 12.90 4.11 13.40
CA VAL A 145 12.23 5.09 14.27
C VAL A 145 10.89 4.56 14.77
N ILE A 146 10.51 4.99 15.97
CA ILE A 146 9.26 4.56 16.62
C ILE A 146 8.01 5.21 15.99
N ASP A 147 8.18 6.25 15.20
CA ASP A 147 7.10 7.07 14.63
C ASP A 147 6.00 6.23 13.99
N ALA A 148 6.38 5.16 13.25
CA ALA A 148 5.43 4.27 12.62
C ALA A 148 4.53 3.52 13.61
N ALA A 149 5.03 3.14 14.79
CA ALA A 149 4.21 2.50 15.82
C ALA A 149 3.23 3.51 16.46
N ILE A 150 3.65 4.77 16.63
CA ILE A 150 2.79 5.86 17.13
C ILE A 150 1.66 6.12 16.13
N LEU A 151 1.98 6.19 14.84
CA LEU A 151 0.99 6.39 13.79
C LEU A 151 0.03 5.19 13.67
N ALA A 152 0.55 3.96 13.80
CA ALA A 152 -0.25 2.74 13.79
C ALA A 152 -1.23 2.66 14.97
N HIS A 153 -0.89 3.27 16.12
CA HIS A 153 -1.79 3.33 17.29
C HIS A 153 -3.14 4.01 16.97
N HIS A 154 -3.16 4.94 16.01
CA HIS A 154 -4.36 5.63 15.57
C HIS A 154 -5.03 4.99 14.34
N SER A 155 -4.53 3.84 13.90
CA SER A 155 -5.02 3.11 12.72
C SER A 155 -5.77 1.84 13.10
N ASP A 156 -6.70 1.41 12.25
CA ASP A 156 -7.41 0.14 12.44
C ASP A 156 -6.50 -1.04 12.19
N ALA A 157 -5.61 -0.90 11.20
CA ALA A 157 -4.74 -1.97 10.77
C ALA A 157 -3.35 -1.48 10.34
N SER A 158 -2.40 -2.41 10.37
CA SER A 158 -1.02 -2.18 9.92
C SER A 158 -0.52 -3.28 8.99
N LEU A 159 0.31 -2.88 8.03
CA LEU A 159 1.00 -3.72 7.07
C LEU A 159 2.51 -3.44 7.11
N LEU A 160 3.31 -4.50 7.07
CA LEU A 160 4.77 -4.41 7.05
C LEU A 160 5.28 -4.75 5.64
N VAL A 161 5.93 -3.80 4.98
CA VAL A 161 6.58 -4.01 3.68
C VAL A 161 8.02 -4.43 3.93
N VAL A 162 8.44 -5.53 3.31
CA VAL A 162 9.78 -6.12 3.48
C VAL A 162 10.35 -6.45 2.11
N LYS A 163 11.62 -6.14 1.89
CA LYS A 163 12.34 -6.55 0.69
C LYS A 163 12.73 -8.03 0.77
N ALA A 164 12.41 -8.80 -0.28
CA ALA A 164 12.80 -10.20 -0.36
C ALA A 164 14.32 -10.38 -0.18
N GLY A 165 14.68 -11.30 0.71
CA GLY A 165 16.08 -11.64 0.99
C GLY A 165 16.90 -10.60 1.75
N ALA A 166 16.32 -9.45 2.17
CA ALA A 166 17.05 -8.39 2.86
C ALA A 166 17.04 -8.56 4.38
N ASP A 167 15.90 -8.88 4.96
CA ASP A 167 15.73 -8.92 6.41
C ASP A 167 15.76 -10.35 6.98
N LYS A 168 16.32 -10.45 8.17
CA LYS A 168 16.29 -11.69 8.94
C LYS A 168 14.88 -11.89 9.52
N ARG A 169 14.41 -13.13 9.55
CA ARG A 169 13.11 -13.49 10.15
C ARG A 169 12.92 -12.87 11.56
N ARG A 170 13.97 -12.91 12.38
CA ARG A 170 13.93 -12.32 13.73
C ARG A 170 13.61 -10.83 13.74
N THR A 171 14.14 -10.06 12.78
CA THR A 171 13.85 -8.63 12.62
C THR A 171 12.38 -8.42 12.30
N VAL A 172 11.86 -9.16 11.31
CA VAL A 172 10.45 -9.08 10.90
C VAL A 172 9.51 -9.46 12.06
N THR A 173 9.83 -10.51 12.81
CA THR A 173 9.04 -10.91 13.99
C THR A 173 9.00 -9.81 15.05
N LYS A 174 10.15 -9.18 15.36
CA LYS A 174 10.21 -8.06 16.34
C LYS A 174 9.37 -6.86 15.88
N LEU A 175 9.42 -6.51 14.59
CA LEU A 175 8.62 -5.39 14.06
C LEU A 175 7.12 -5.70 14.05
N LYS A 176 6.74 -6.94 13.75
CA LYS A 176 5.37 -7.42 13.91
C LYS A 176 4.88 -7.23 15.35
N GLU A 177 5.66 -7.70 16.34
CA GLU A 177 5.31 -7.56 17.76
C GLU A 177 5.14 -6.08 18.16
N GLN A 178 5.98 -5.18 17.66
CA GLN A 178 5.85 -3.74 17.90
C GLN A 178 4.55 -3.16 17.30
N LEU A 179 4.16 -3.59 16.10
CA LEU A 179 2.90 -3.16 15.48
C LEU A 179 1.69 -3.72 16.23
N GLU A 180 1.72 -4.96 16.67
CA GLU A 180 0.66 -5.55 17.50
C GLU A 180 0.52 -4.84 18.86
N GLN A 181 1.65 -4.44 19.47
CA GLN A 181 1.66 -3.66 20.71
C GLN A 181 1.10 -2.24 20.54
N SER A 182 1.10 -1.67 19.34
CA SER A 182 0.46 -0.38 19.08
C SER A 182 -1.07 -0.43 19.20
N GLY A 183 -1.66 -1.63 19.22
CA GLY A 183 -3.11 -1.84 19.26
C GLY A 183 -3.77 -1.92 17.88
N SER A 184 -3.04 -1.65 16.78
CA SER A 184 -3.55 -1.87 15.42
C SER A 184 -3.60 -3.36 15.08
N VAL A 185 -4.55 -3.76 14.22
CA VAL A 185 -4.60 -5.13 13.71
C VAL A 185 -3.46 -5.34 12.73
N PHE A 186 -2.53 -6.21 13.05
CA PHE A 186 -1.48 -6.59 12.10
C PHE A 186 -2.06 -7.52 11.01
N LEU A 187 -2.20 -7.01 9.78
CA LEU A 187 -2.77 -7.75 8.66
C LEU A 187 -1.77 -8.71 8.00
N GLY A 188 -0.48 -8.38 8.08
CA GLY A 188 0.54 -9.24 7.50
C GLY A 188 1.75 -8.51 6.93
N VAL A 189 2.55 -9.27 6.18
CA VAL A 189 3.77 -8.81 5.53
C VAL A 189 3.56 -8.78 4.02
N ILE A 190 3.96 -7.68 3.38
CA ILE A 190 4.05 -7.56 1.94
C ILE A 190 5.50 -7.81 1.53
N LEU A 191 5.76 -8.95 0.88
CA LEU A 191 7.07 -9.27 0.35
C LEU A 191 7.26 -8.56 -0.98
N ASN A 192 8.11 -7.52 -1.00
CA ASN A 192 8.37 -6.70 -2.17
C ASN A 192 9.74 -7.01 -2.79
N LYS A 193 9.94 -6.59 -4.03
CA LYS A 193 11.19 -6.79 -4.79
C LYS A 193 11.63 -8.26 -4.89
N TYR A 194 10.65 -9.17 -4.93
CA TYR A 194 10.90 -10.58 -5.14
C TYR A 194 11.31 -10.84 -6.59
N ASP A 195 12.45 -11.51 -6.80
CA ASP A 195 12.93 -11.88 -8.12
C ASP A 195 12.51 -13.32 -8.43
N ILE A 196 11.50 -13.47 -9.27
CA ILE A 196 10.96 -14.77 -9.71
C ILE A 196 12.02 -15.63 -10.44
N HIS A 197 13.08 -14.99 -10.97
CA HIS A 197 14.14 -15.70 -11.70
C HIS A 197 15.14 -16.41 -10.78
N LEU A 198 15.22 -16.05 -9.50
CA LEU A 198 16.10 -16.70 -8.52
C LEU A 198 15.56 -18.05 -8.04
N ASP A 199 14.27 -18.35 -8.19
CA ASP A 199 13.67 -19.62 -7.78
C ASP A 199 13.95 -20.81 -8.71
N LYS A 200 14.66 -20.62 -9.81
CA LYS A 200 15.05 -21.74 -10.71
C LYS A 200 16.11 -22.69 -10.12
N TYR A 201 16.62 -22.43 -8.93
CA TYR A 201 17.62 -23.28 -8.24
C TYR A 201 17.12 -23.91 -6.93
N GLY A 202 15.83 -24.08 -6.76
CA GLY A 202 15.25 -24.76 -5.60
C GLY A 202 14.10 -25.66 -6.04
N SER A 203 14.42 -26.83 -6.56
CA SER A 203 13.44 -27.88 -6.83
C SER A 203 12.80 -28.34 -5.54
N TYR A 204 11.59 -27.85 -5.23
CA TYR A 204 10.59 -28.59 -4.43
C TYR A 204 9.19 -28.02 -4.68
N GLY A 205 8.33 -28.87 -5.30
CA GLY A 205 6.87 -28.73 -5.17
C GLY A 205 6.17 -27.93 -6.26
N SER A 206 5.95 -28.58 -7.40
CA SER A 206 4.86 -28.27 -8.32
C SER A 206 3.53 -28.28 -7.58
N TYR A 207 3.01 -27.10 -7.24
CA TYR A 207 1.60 -26.94 -6.87
C TYR A 207 0.98 -25.82 -7.70
N GLY A 208 0.07 -26.25 -8.62
CA GLY A 208 -1.02 -25.40 -9.09
C GLY A 208 -0.76 -24.54 -10.29
N GLY A 209 -0.68 -25.13 -11.46
CA GLY A 209 -1.03 -24.45 -12.70
C GLY A 209 -2.50 -24.00 -12.68
N TYR A 210 -2.75 -22.76 -12.27
CA TYR A 210 -3.99 -22.06 -12.59
C TYR A 210 -3.72 -21.07 -13.71
N GLY A 211 -4.00 -21.51 -14.93
CA GLY A 211 -3.81 -20.60 -16.05
C GLY A 211 -4.09 -21.22 -17.42
N SER A 212 -5.21 -21.89 -17.58
CA SER A 212 -5.75 -22.12 -18.92
C SER A 212 -7.28 -22.11 -18.87
N TYR A 213 -7.85 -20.91 -18.79
CA TYR A 213 -9.23 -20.68 -19.19
C TYR A 213 -9.21 -19.83 -20.44
N GLY A 214 -9.28 -20.49 -21.58
CA GLY A 214 -9.33 -19.80 -22.86
C GLY A 214 -9.45 -20.76 -24.01
N ASN A 215 -10.52 -21.58 -24.05
CA ASN A 215 -11.05 -22.08 -25.32
C ASN A 215 -12.46 -22.69 -25.11
N TYR A 216 -13.45 -21.81 -25.04
CA TYR A 216 -14.82 -22.20 -25.33
C TYR A 216 -15.26 -21.44 -26.58
N GLY A 217 -15.53 -22.19 -27.65
CA GLY A 217 -16.27 -21.68 -28.78
C GLY A 217 -15.62 -21.88 -30.13
N LYS A 218 -15.68 -23.10 -30.68
CA LYS A 218 -15.96 -23.33 -32.08
C LYS A 218 -16.60 -24.70 -32.21
N SER A 219 -17.92 -24.67 -32.37
CA SER A 219 -18.79 -25.75 -32.76
C SER A 219 -18.53 -26.21 -34.19
N ASP A 220 -18.58 -27.51 -34.34
CA ASP A 220 -18.86 -28.33 -35.50
C ASP A 220 -19.40 -27.65 -36.75
N GLU A 221 -18.70 -27.82 -37.87
CA GLU A 221 -19.35 -28.01 -39.16
C GLU A 221 -18.66 -29.18 -39.89
N LYS A 222 -19.42 -30.25 -39.95
CA LYS A 222 -19.19 -31.41 -40.84
C LYS A 222 -19.36 -30.97 -42.28
N SER A 223 -18.39 -31.25 -43.11
CA SER A 223 -18.68 -31.42 -44.55
C SER A 223 -17.99 -32.68 -45.03
N LYS A 224 -18.87 -33.61 -45.44
CA LYS A 224 -18.58 -34.84 -46.19
C LYS A 224 -18.19 -34.43 -47.62
N ASN A 225 -17.25 -35.15 -48.18
CA ASN A 225 -17.16 -35.67 -49.56
C ASN A 225 -15.65 -35.89 -49.83
N GLY A 226 -15.18 -36.97 -50.35
CA GLY A 226 -15.74 -38.04 -51.12
C GLY A 226 -14.63 -38.57 -52.00
N ARG A 227 -14.43 -39.88 -51.99
CA ARG A 227 -13.94 -40.70 -53.10
C ARG A 227 -12.75 -40.23 -53.95
N GLY A 228 -11.59 -40.93 -53.92
CA GLY A 228 -11.52 -41.89 -54.94
C GLY A 228 -10.13 -42.07 -55.59
N LYS A 229 -9.69 -43.30 -55.71
CA LYS A 229 -8.80 -43.91 -56.74
C LYS A 229 -7.29 -43.70 -56.59
N ARG A 230 -6.58 -44.75 -56.17
CA ARG A 230 -5.99 -45.87 -56.93
C ARG A 230 -4.91 -45.49 -57.99
N LYS A 231 -3.76 -46.19 -57.79
CA LYS A 231 -2.73 -46.59 -58.77
C LYS A 231 -1.65 -45.54 -59.04
N LYS A 232 -0.40 -45.82 -58.94
CA LYS A 232 0.46 -47.00 -59.21
C LYS A 232 1.61 -47.00 -58.22
#